data_03ea892c2364cea6cf5dba7190898304
#
_entry.id   03ea892c2364cea6cf5dba7190898304
#
_cell.length_a   1.000
_cell.length_b   1.000
_cell.length_c   1.000
_cell.angle_alpha   90.00
_cell.angle_beta   90.00
_cell.angle_gamma   90.00
#
_symmetry.space_group_name_H-M   'P 1'
#
loop_
_entity.id
_entity.type
_entity.pdbx_description
1 polymer ?
#
loop_
_entity_poly.entity_id
_entity_poly.type
_entity_poly.pdbx_seq_one_letter_code
_entity_poly.pdbx_strand_id
1 'polypeptide(L)'
;MVYQERKLQQQRNFGALGSGFRRFMRYFHIQCFCGTGFFISPSEKLHYSKKGTLMKRIIAAAAISALTLVGMTACTQPSSGPAGGGNTATGDTIKIGVNYELSGAVATYGKQNVDGIQLAVDEINAQGGVNGKKIEIVKYDSKSEPAEATTLATKLMSQDKVLAMIGPATSGSFKAVIPAGNQNKVPVISGSATADDVTVTGGKLQEFAFRTCFSDSYQGGVMAQYAAEKLGAKTAVIMGDTSSDYAKGLAKNFKENFTKSGGSVVAEEGYVAGDTDFKATLTNIKGKDFDVLYIPGYYQEVGLIIKQARELGIDAKILGGDGFDSPTLLELAGASALNNVYFTSHYSALDTSNTKLQDFIKTYKDKFGEDPSSFNALGYDTAYFVAKAIGEAKELNGPAIAEAMANAKGFEGVTGSFDMDPKTHDPIKTAVVVSLKDGVQDSAEAYALK
;
A
#
# COMPACT_ATOMS: atom_id res chain seq x y z
N MET A 1 -25.44 -35.49 1.08
CA MET A 1 -25.77 -36.06 2.38
C MET A 1 -24.60 -36.08 3.37
N VAL A 2 -23.37 -35.92 2.93
CA VAL A 2 -22.15 -35.92 3.80
C VAL A 2 -21.80 -34.57 4.39
N TYR A 3 -22.40 -33.48 3.88
CA TYR A 3 -22.07 -32.07 4.28
C TYR A 3 -22.90 -31.58 5.49
N GLN A 4 -24.00 -32.22 5.82
CA GLN A 4 -24.83 -31.84 6.98
C GLN A 4 -24.42 -32.52 8.30
N GLU A 5 -23.74 -33.64 8.28
CA GLU A 5 -23.32 -34.30 9.51
C GLU A 5 -22.10 -33.63 10.20
N ARG A 6 -21.27 -32.91 9.49
CA ARG A 6 -20.13 -32.17 10.10
C ARG A 6 -20.53 -30.94 10.90
N LYS A 7 -21.65 -30.31 10.57
CA LYS A 7 -22.15 -29.13 11.33
C LYS A 7 -22.78 -29.48 12.68
N LEU A 8 -23.30 -30.69 12.82
CA LEU A 8 -23.91 -31.15 14.08
C LEU A 8 -22.88 -31.66 15.11
N GLN A 9 -21.69 -32.03 14.66
CA GLN A 9 -20.61 -32.46 15.54
C GLN A 9 -19.82 -31.27 16.15
N GLN A 10 -19.79 -30.15 15.48
CA GLN A 10 -19.16 -28.91 16.00
C GLN A 10 -20.00 -28.19 17.07
N GLN A 11 -21.32 -28.35 17.07
CA GLN A 11 -22.19 -27.78 18.09
C GLN A 11 -22.28 -28.57 19.40
N ARG A 12 -21.81 -29.81 19.43
CA ARG A 12 -21.81 -30.66 20.66
C ARG A 12 -20.58 -30.46 21.55
N ASN A 13 -19.51 -29.83 21.05
CA ASN A 13 -18.28 -29.60 21.82
C ASN A 13 -18.20 -28.26 22.56
N PHE A 14 -19.23 -27.41 22.47
CA PHE A 14 -19.29 -26.14 23.19
C PHE A 14 -20.20 -26.12 24.44
N GLY A 15 -20.74 -27.29 24.82
CA GLY A 15 -21.67 -27.44 25.92
C GLY A 15 -21.09 -27.88 27.28
N ALA A 16 -19.79 -28.00 27.45
CA ALA A 16 -19.20 -28.62 28.65
C ALA A 16 -18.04 -27.81 29.29
N LEU A 17 -18.13 -26.49 29.33
CA LEU A 17 -17.24 -25.67 30.13
C LEU A 17 -17.95 -24.37 30.58
N GLY A 18 -18.90 -24.55 31.50
CA GLY A 18 -19.72 -23.44 32.01
C GLY A 18 -20.14 -23.58 33.46
N SER A 19 -19.22 -23.89 34.39
CA SER A 19 -19.50 -23.76 35.83
C SER A 19 -18.19 -23.52 36.58
N GLY A 20 -17.75 -22.25 36.65
CA GLY A 20 -16.56 -21.98 37.44
C GLY A 20 -16.04 -20.53 37.39
N PHE A 21 -16.89 -19.55 37.11
CA PHE A 21 -16.40 -18.14 37.21
C PHE A 21 -17.53 -17.17 37.62
N ARG A 22 -18.11 -17.41 38.81
CA ARG A 22 -18.94 -16.42 39.51
C ARG A 22 -18.43 -16.26 40.93
N ARG A 23 -17.28 -15.59 41.10
CA ARG A 23 -16.84 -14.99 42.37
C ARG A 23 -15.55 -14.23 42.13
N PHE A 24 -15.66 -12.99 41.63
CA PHE A 24 -14.62 -11.96 41.85
C PHE A 24 -15.09 -10.65 41.16
N MET A 25 -16.11 -10.02 41.66
CA MET A 25 -16.40 -8.59 41.43
C MET A 25 -17.27 -8.05 42.53
N ARG A 26 -16.66 -7.68 43.64
CA ARG A 26 -17.18 -6.70 44.60
C ARG A 26 -15.97 -6.01 45.23
N TYR A 27 -16.04 -4.73 45.24
CA TYR A 27 -15.14 -3.71 45.80
C TYR A 27 -14.35 -2.94 44.70
N PHE A 28 -14.95 -1.86 44.27
CA PHE A 28 -14.40 -0.51 44.31
C PHE A 28 -15.49 0.49 43.92
N HIS A 29 -16.15 1.03 44.98
CA HIS A 29 -16.92 2.28 44.93
C HIS A 29 -15.91 3.40 45.14
N ILE A 30 -15.82 4.37 44.24
CA ILE A 30 -15.32 5.71 44.54
C ILE A 30 -16.28 6.73 43.94
N GLN A 31 -16.71 7.59 44.83
CA GLN A 31 -17.73 8.64 44.70
C GLN A 31 -17.34 9.75 43.75
N CYS A 32 -18.33 10.24 43.03
CA CYS A 32 -18.35 11.57 42.44
C CYS A 32 -18.42 12.63 43.56
N PHE A 33 -17.63 13.69 43.41
CA PHE A 33 -17.92 14.99 44.06
C PHE A 33 -17.92 16.08 42.98
N CYS A 34 -19.08 16.71 42.83
CA CYS A 34 -19.29 17.98 42.14
C CYS A 34 -18.78 19.14 43.01
N GLY A 35 -18.26 20.18 42.37
CA GLY A 35 -18.06 21.43 43.07
C GLY A 35 -17.41 22.54 42.24
N THR A 36 -18.23 23.31 41.54
CA THR A 36 -18.23 24.79 41.39
C THR A 36 -16.94 25.52 40.98
N GLY A 37 -17.09 26.31 39.95
CA GLY A 37 -16.20 27.20 39.28
C GLY A 37 -15.71 28.42 40.06
N PHE A 38 -14.69 29.05 39.50
CA PHE A 38 -14.49 30.50 39.60
C PHE A 38 -13.69 31.01 38.39
N PHE A 39 -14.26 32.00 37.73
CA PHE A 39 -13.66 32.89 36.76
C PHE A 39 -12.71 33.86 37.46
N ILE A 40 -11.53 34.18 36.89
CA ILE A 40 -10.93 35.52 36.89
C ILE A 40 -9.88 35.57 35.76
N SER A 41 -10.06 36.54 34.87
CA SER A 41 -9.09 37.19 33.96
C SER A 41 -9.01 38.64 34.43
N PRO A 42 -8.14 39.51 33.89
CA PRO A 42 -6.77 39.47 33.39
C PRO A 42 -5.84 40.55 33.98
N SER A 43 -4.63 40.65 33.43
CA SER A 43 -3.73 41.82 33.44
C SER A 43 -3.01 42.18 34.76
N GLU A 44 -1.65 42.17 34.63
CA GLU A 44 -0.88 43.43 34.84
C GLU A 44 0.61 43.22 34.47
N LYS A 45 1.10 44.19 33.72
CA LYS A 45 2.53 44.45 33.46
C LYS A 45 3.14 45.05 34.70
N LEU A 46 4.42 44.81 35.00
CA LEU A 46 5.39 45.84 35.45
C LEU A 46 6.80 45.21 35.59
N HIS A 47 7.67 45.77 34.83
CA HIS A 47 8.87 46.62 35.11
C HIS A 47 10.09 45.93 35.73
N TYR A 48 11.08 45.78 34.87
CA TYR A 48 12.43 46.32 34.92
C TYR A 48 13.05 46.68 36.28
N SER A 49 14.17 46.06 36.63
CA SER A 49 15.28 46.74 37.27
C SER A 49 16.63 46.08 37.03
N LYS A 50 17.56 46.89 36.48
CA LYS A 50 18.98 46.66 36.32
C LYS A 50 19.70 46.83 37.63
N LYS A 51 20.87 46.21 37.72
CA LYS A 51 22.15 46.50 38.41
C LYS A 51 22.63 45.23 39.09
N GLY A 52 23.86 44.76 39.00
CA GLY A 52 25.12 45.34 38.58
C GLY A 52 26.25 44.78 39.43
N THR A 53 27.41 44.61 38.85
CA THR A 53 28.73 44.58 39.48
C THR A 53 29.23 43.19 39.94
N LEU A 54 30.17 42.57 39.24
CA LEU A 54 31.65 42.76 39.23
C LEU A 54 32.37 42.26 40.50
N MET A 55 33.16 41.23 40.41
CA MET A 55 34.54 41.10 40.93
C MET A 55 35.08 39.68 40.73
N LYS A 56 35.99 39.50 39.85
CA LYS A 56 37.48 39.48 39.97
C LYS A 56 38.08 38.23 40.60
N ARG A 57 38.80 37.47 39.73
CA ARG A 57 40.20 37.03 39.77
C ARG A 57 40.73 36.30 41.00
N ILE A 58 41.42 35.18 40.73
CA ILE A 58 42.83 34.85 41.05
C ILE A 58 43.05 33.39 40.70
N ILE A 59 43.78 32.99 39.71
CA ILE A 59 45.19 32.63 39.49
C ILE A 59 45.78 31.73 40.63
N ALA A 60 46.19 30.53 40.28
CA ALA A 60 47.50 29.99 40.58
C ALA A 60 47.79 28.72 39.78
N ALA A 61 48.89 28.74 39.11
CA ALA A 61 49.57 27.65 38.42
C ALA A 61 50.47 26.87 39.36
N ALA A 62 50.70 25.61 39.08
CA ALA A 62 52.00 24.97 39.25
C ALA A 62 52.11 23.65 38.53
N ALA A 63 53.07 23.58 37.69
CA ALA A 63 53.59 22.45 36.94
C ALA A 63 54.18 21.37 37.83
N ILE A 64 54.42 20.17 37.34
CA ILE A 64 55.69 19.53 37.15
C ILE A 64 55.50 18.15 36.48
N SER A 65 56.38 17.92 35.56
CA SER A 65 56.64 16.83 34.64
C SER A 65 56.88 15.45 35.28
N ALA A 66 56.49 14.40 34.58
CA ALA A 66 57.27 13.17 34.51
C ALA A 66 56.99 12.46 33.15
N LEU A 67 58.06 12.34 32.37
CA LEU A 67 58.20 11.51 31.19
C LEU A 67 58.03 10.03 31.54
N THR A 68 57.22 9.30 30.71
CA THR A 68 57.58 7.94 30.34
C THR A 68 57.06 7.67 28.90
N LEU A 69 58.02 7.39 28.03
CA LEU A 69 57.83 6.80 26.70
C LEU A 69 57.24 5.41 26.83
N VAL A 70 56.11 5.13 26.15
CA VAL A 70 55.81 3.79 25.64
C VAL A 70 54.93 3.92 24.38
N GLY A 71 55.45 3.42 23.25
CA GLY A 71 54.76 2.73 22.21
C GLY A 71 53.75 3.54 21.36
N MET A 72 54.22 4.06 20.23
CA MET A 72 53.37 4.36 19.07
C MET A 72 52.77 3.07 18.50
N THR A 73 51.53 2.76 18.83
CA THR A 73 50.69 1.97 17.94
C THR A 73 49.82 2.98 17.15
N ALA A 74 50.16 3.12 15.89
CA ALA A 74 49.36 3.87 14.93
C ALA A 74 47.97 3.22 14.79
N CYS A 75 46.99 3.79 15.50
CA CYS A 75 45.60 3.61 15.09
C CYS A 75 45.42 4.38 13.78
N THR A 76 45.46 3.67 12.67
CA THR A 76 44.94 4.14 11.39
C THR A 76 43.47 4.46 11.60
N GLN A 77 43.18 5.74 11.73
CA GLN A 77 41.82 6.27 11.60
C GLN A 77 41.36 5.92 10.21
N PRO A 78 40.22 5.23 10.02
CA PRO A 78 39.68 5.07 8.67
C PRO A 78 39.38 6.47 8.16
N SER A 79 39.98 6.81 7.03
CA SER A 79 39.67 7.99 6.27
C SER A 79 38.15 8.04 6.05
N SER A 80 37.50 9.08 6.56
CA SER A 80 36.17 9.46 6.17
C SER A 80 36.21 9.81 4.68
N GLY A 81 35.96 8.81 3.83
CA GLY A 81 35.56 9.03 2.44
C GLY A 81 34.28 9.85 2.40
N PRO A 82 33.98 10.54 1.29
CA PRO A 82 32.79 11.37 1.17
C PRO A 82 31.55 10.55 1.50
N ALA A 83 30.69 11.09 2.34
CA ALA A 83 29.46 10.47 2.80
C ALA A 83 28.50 10.20 1.62
N GLY A 84 28.68 9.10 0.94
CA GLY A 84 27.71 8.45 0.10
C GLY A 84 26.77 7.68 1.02
N GLY A 85 25.80 8.39 1.64
CA GLY A 85 24.94 7.80 2.63
C GLY A 85 23.90 6.88 1.98
N GLY A 86 23.93 5.63 2.30
CA GLY A 86 22.96 4.58 2.03
C GLY A 86 23.37 3.35 2.83
N ASN A 87 22.42 2.49 3.18
CA ASN A 87 22.72 1.22 3.82
C ASN A 87 23.55 0.34 2.86
N THR A 88 24.49 -0.39 3.39
CA THR A 88 25.30 -1.37 2.65
C THR A 88 25.09 -2.76 3.23
N ALA A 89 25.11 -3.79 2.38
CA ALA A 89 25.00 -5.16 2.85
C ALA A 89 26.22 -5.53 3.69
N THR A 90 25.98 -6.05 4.88
CA THR A 90 27.01 -6.63 5.75
C THR A 90 26.71 -8.11 5.94
N GLY A 91 27.68 -9.00 5.60
CA GLY A 91 27.52 -10.44 5.75
C GLY A 91 26.93 -11.14 4.53
N ASP A 92 26.35 -12.34 4.76
CA ASP A 92 25.88 -13.27 3.73
C ASP A 92 24.38 -13.13 3.40
N THR A 93 23.69 -12.14 3.98
CA THR A 93 22.28 -11.89 3.75
C THR A 93 22.03 -10.48 3.22
N ILE A 94 20.96 -10.36 2.42
CA ILE A 94 20.43 -9.11 1.89
C ILE A 94 19.10 -8.84 2.62
N LYS A 95 19.06 -7.78 3.45
CA LYS A 95 17.83 -7.40 4.16
C LYS A 95 16.94 -6.54 3.29
N ILE A 96 15.69 -6.97 3.12
CA ILE A 96 14.62 -6.22 2.44
C ILE A 96 13.53 -5.93 3.46
N GLY A 97 13.17 -4.65 3.59
CA GLY A 97 12.04 -4.22 4.41
C GLY A 97 10.71 -4.53 3.73
N VAL A 98 9.73 -4.99 4.49
CA VAL A 98 8.35 -5.22 4.03
C VAL A 98 7.43 -4.49 4.99
N ASN A 99 6.85 -3.37 4.53
CA ASN A 99 6.02 -2.48 5.33
C ASN A 99 4.63 -2.41 4.70
N TYR A 100 3.68 -3.16 5.26
CA TYR A 100 2.35 -3.29 4.66
C TYR A 100 1.24 -3.17 5.69
N GLU A 101 0.03 -2.93 5.20
CA GLU A 101 -1.24 -2.91 5.93
C GLU A 101 -1.65 -4.36 6.25
N LEU A 102 -1.13 -4.97 7.34
CA LEU A 102 -1.46 -6.35 7.73
C LEU A 102 -2.67 -6.42 8.66
N SER A 103 -3.09 -5.29 9.21
CA SER A 103 -4.31 -5.09 9.98
C SER A 103 -4.97 -3.75 9.60
N GLY A 104 -6.19 -3.50 10.10
CA GLY A 104 -6.95 -2.28 9.77
C GLY A 104 -7.78 -2.42 8.49
N ALA A 105 -8.23 -1.28 7.97
CA ALA A 105 -9.27 -1.19 6.95
C ALA A 105 -8.95 -1.90 5.62
N VAL A 106 -7.68 -1.91 5.21
CA VAL A 106 -7.25 -2.49 3.91
C VAL A 106 -6.31 -3.68 4.08
N ALA A 107 -6.43 -4.40 5.20
CA ALA A 107 -5.55 -5.51 5.56
C ALA A 107 -5.47 -6.62 4.51
N THR A 108 -6.52 -6.84 3.73
CA THR A 108 -6.54 -7.86 2.68
C THR A 108 -5.48 -7.57 1.62
N TYR A 109 -5.34 -6.33 1.14
CA TYR A 109 -4.30 -5.99 0.17
C TYR A 109 -2.89 -6.23 0.71
N GLY A 110 -2.64 -5.79 1.97
CA GLY A 110 -1.31 -5.95 2.58
C GLY A 110 -0.92 -7.40 2.75
N LYS A 111 -1.83 -8.25 3.26
CA LYS A 111 -1.60 -9.68 3.44
C LYS A 111 -1.32 -10.36 2.09
N GLN A 112 -2.15 -10.09 1.08
CA GLN A 112 -1.99 -10.64 -0.25
C GLN A 112 -0.63 -10.26 -0.87
N ASN A 113 -0.23 -8.98 -0.83
CA ASN A 113 1.10 -8.58 -1.30
C ASN A 113 2.21 -9.34 -0.57
N VAL A 114 2.12 -9.43 0.77
CA VAL A 114 3.14 -10.10 1.59
C VAL A 114 3.24 -11.59 1.29
N ASP A 115 2.13 -12.28 1.04
CA ASP A 115 2.15 -13.69 0.67
C ASP A 115 2.82 -13.90 -0.70
N GLY A 116 2.56 -13.02 -1.67
CA GLY A 116 3.26 -13.01 -2.96
C GLY A 116 4.76 -12.74 -2.81
N ILE A 117 5.15 -11.74 -2.01
CA ILE A 117 6.55 -11.43 -1.69
C ILE A 117 7.25 -12.64 -1.05
N GLN A 118 6.58 -13.29 -0.08
CA GLN A 118 7.14 -14.45 0.62
C GLN A 118 7.36 -15.62 -0.33
N LEU A 119 6.41 -15.88 -1.25
CA LEU A 119 6.57 -16.93 -2.27
C LEU A 119 7.79 -16.64 -3.14
N ALA A 120 7.91 -15.43 -3.68
CA ALA A 120 9.03 -15.03 -4.52
C ALA A 120 10.38 -15.15 -3.79
N VAL A 121 10.45 -14.69 -2.56
CA VAL A 121 11.70 -14.74 -1.76
C VAL A 121 12.09 -16.17 -1.44
N ASP A 122 11.14 -17.06 -1.15
CA ASP A 122 11.41 -18.47 -0.92
C ASP A 122 11.98 -19.15 -2.17
N GLU A 123 11.41 -18.86 -3.35
CA GLU A 123 11.91 -19.37 -4.64
C GLU A 123 13.31 -18.84 -4.98
N ILE A 124 13.53 -17.52 -4.85
CA ILE A 124 14.84 -16.89 -5.08
C ILE A 124 15.87 -17.52 -4.13
N ASN A 125 15.52 -17.67 -2.88
CA ASN A 125 16.40 -18.28 -1.89
C ASN A 125 16.67 -19.76 -2.16
N ALA A 126 15.70 -20.53 -2.63
CA ALA A 126 15.90 -21.93 -3.03
C ALA A 126 16.87 -22.04 -4.21
N GLN A 127 16.86 -21.08 -5.13
CA GLN A 127 17.77 -20.99 -6.29
C GLN A 127 19.19 -20.48 -5.95
N GLY A 128 19.49 -20.19 -4.69
CA GLY A 128 20.82 -19.73 -4.26
C GLY A 128 20.87 -18.26 -3.81
N GLY A 129 19.75 -17.55 -3.89
CA GLY A 129 19.66 -16.12 -3.53
C GLY A 129 20.15 -15.20 -4.65
N VAL A 130 20.44 -13.94 -4.32
CA VAL A 130 20.95 -12.93 -5.26
C VAL A 130 22.47 -12.83 -5.11
N ASN A 131 23.19 -13.13 -6.17
CA ASN A 131 24.67 -13.15 -6.16
C ASN A 131 25.26 -14.01 -5.03
N GLY A 132 24.63 -15.17 -4.74
CA GLY A 132 25.02 -16.09 -3.69
C GLY A 132 24.62 -15.70 -2.26
N LYS A 133 23.89 -14.58 -2.09
CA LYS A 133 23.40 -14.10 -0.80
C LYS A 133 21.90 -14.35 -0.67
N LYS A 134 21.46 -14.86 0.49
CA LYS A 134 20.03 -15.06 0.77
C LYS A 134 19.34 -13.74 1.07
N ILE A 135 18.08 -13.62 0.66
CA ILE A 135 17.20 -12.51 1.05
C ILE A 135 16.59 -12.80 2.43
N GLU A 136 16.69 -11.85 3.33
CA GLU A 136 16.04 -11.83 4.64
C GLU A 136 14.95 -10.74 4.63
N ILE A 137 13.69 -11.12 4.90
CA ILE A 137 12.58 -10.18 5.01
C ILE A 137 12.50 -9.65 6.44
N VAL A 138 12.53 -8.32 6.60
CA VAL A 138 12.19 -7.62 7.85
C VAL A 138 10.81 -7.00 7.68
N LYS A 139 9.78 -7.61 8.32
CA LYS A 139 8.37 -7.30 8.08
C LYS A 139 7.72 -6.57 9.26
N TYR A 140 6.93 -5.52 8.95
CA TYR A 140 6.14 -4.77 9.90
C TYR A 140 4.71 -4.53 9.40
N ASP A 141 3.79 -4.36 10.36
CA ASP A 141 2.38 -4.04 10.14
C ASP A 141 2.14 -2.54 10.33
N SER A 142 1.79 -1.83 9.27
CA SER A 142 1.45 -0.40 9.29
C SER A 142 0.02 -0.12 9.77
N LYS A 143 -0.79 -1.14 10.02
CA LYS A 143 -2.17 -1.08 10.56
C LYS A 143 -3.13 -0.26 9.71
N SER A 144 -2.86 -0.10 8.42
CA SER A 144 -3.58 0.79 7.50
C SER A 144 -3.47 2.29 7.87
N GLU A 145 -2.42 2.67 8.62
CA GLU A 145 -2.21 4.02 9.11
C GLU A 145 -0.95 4.65 8.49
N PRO A 146 -1.06 5.73 7.69
CA PRO A 146 0.10 6.36 7.03
C PRO A 146 1.19 6.85 8.00
N ALA A 147 0.81 7.30 9.19
CA ALA A 147 1.75 7.75 10.22
C ALA A 147 2.57 6.58 10.79
N GLU A 148 1.94 5.42 11.00
CA GLU A 148 2.62 4.19 11.43
C GLU A 148 3.56 3.71 10.33
N ALA A 149 3.09 3.70 9.06
CA ALA A 149 3.91 3.34 7.90
C ALA A 149 5.20 4.18 7.84
N THR A 150 5.12 5.51 8.08
CA THR A 150 6.28 6.41 8.12
C THR A 150 7.25 6.05 9.24
N THR A 151 6.72 5.77 10.43
CA THR A 151 7.52 5.38 11.60
C THR A 151 8.29 4.09 11.33
N LEU A 152 7.60 3.09 10.77
CA LEU A 152 8.18 1.79 10.45
C LEU A 152 9.17 1.86 9.29
N ALA A 153 8.94 2.70 8.27
CA ALA A 153 9.89 2.93 7.19
C ALA A 153 11.20 3.50 7.74
N THR A 154 11.10 4.50 8.63
CA THR A 154 12.29 5.08 9.30
C THR A 154 13.04 4.02 10.11
N LYS A 155 12.32 3.15 10.83
CA LYS A 155 12.93 2.05 11.60
C LYS A 155 13.65 1.04 10.70
N LEU A 156 12.98 0.57 9.64
CA LEU A 156 13.55 -0.36 8.66
C LEU A 156 14.88 0.16 8.07
N MET A 157 14.90 1.45 7.71
CA MET A 157 16.07 2.03 7.06
C MET A 157 17.18 2.39 8.05
N SER A 158 16.83 2.98 9.21
CA SER A 158 17.82 3.52 10.16
C SER A 158 18.32 2.51 11.18
N GLN A 159 17.49 1.54 11.60
CA GLN A 159 17.81 0.56 12.64
C GLN A 159 18.06 -0.83 12.04
N ASP A 160 17.13 -1.35 11.24
CA ASP A 160 17.22 -2.69 10.66
C ASP A 160 18.18 -2.75 9.47
N LYS A 161 18.54 -1.58 8.88
CA LYS A 161 19.52 -1.43 7.81
C LYS A 161 19.16 -2.17 6.53
N VAL A 162 17.87 -2.12 6.15
CA VAL A 162 17.41 -2.71 4.89
C VAL A 162 18.00 -1.98 3.68
N LEU A 163 18.22 -2.71 2.58
CA LEU A 163 18.77 -2.16 1.33
C LEU A 163 17.70 -1.60 0.39
N ALA A 164 16.49 -2.13 0.49
CA ALA A 164 15.28 -1.68 -0.19
C ALA A 164 14.07 -1.93 0.71
N MET A 165 12.96 -1.21 0.48
CA MET A 165 11.70 -1.45 1.19
C MET A 165 10.57 -1.63 0.17
N ILE A 166 9.78 -2.69 0.34
CA ILE A 166 8.60 -3.00 -0.45
C ILE A 166 7.35 -2.62 0.36
N GLY A 167 6.41 -1.92 -0.29
CA GLY A 167 5.17 -1.42 0.32
C GLY A 167 5.30 0.01 0.85
N PRO A 168 4.20 0.58 1.38
CA PRO A 168 2.84 0.03 1.56
C PRO A 168 2.03 -0.20 0.27
N ALA A 169 0.83 -0.80 0.42
CA ALA A 169 -0.05 -1.09 -0.71
C ALA A 169 -0.78 0.16 -1.21
N THR A 170 -1.34 0.94 -0.30
CA THR A 170 -2.18 2.09 -0.65
C THR A 170 -1.38 3.32 -1.03
N SER A 171 -1.88 4.11 -1.98
CA SER A 171 -1.20 5.31 -2.48
C SER A 171 -0.90 6.33 -1.36
N GLY A 172 -1.86 6.57 -0.47
CA GLY A 172 -1.69 7.49 0.66
C GLY A 172 -0.58 7.05 1.62
N SER A 173 -0.57 5.76 2.01
CA SER A 173 0.46 5.21 2.89
C SER A 173 1.83 5.15 2.20
N PHE A 174 1.86 4.84 0.89
CA PHE A 174 3.12 4.81 0.15
C PHE A 174 3.73 6.22 0.01
N LYS A 175 2.94 7.23 -0.31
CA LYS A 175 3.39 8.63 -0.33
C LYS A 175 4.00 9.07 1.00
N ALA A 176 3.44 8.62 2.12
CA ALA A 176 3.92 8.97 3.46
C ALA A 176 5.32 8.40 3.77
N VAL A 177 5.75 7.32 3.14
CA VAL A 177 7.07 6.70 3.38
C VAL A 177 8.18 7.22 2.45
N ILE A 178 7.84 7.86 1.33
CA ILE A 178 8.80 8.39 0.34
C ILE A 178 9.84 9.33 0.96
N PRO A 179 9.48 10.28 1.84
CA PRO A 179 10.47 11.14 2.49
C PRO A 179 11.53 10.36 3.28
N ALA A 180 11.16 9.26 3.94
CA ALA A 180 12.11 8.41 4.65
C ALA A 180 13.08 7.71 3.67
N GLY A 181 12.57 7.21 2.54
CA GLY A 181 13.38 6.65 1.45
C GLY A 181 14.41 7.64 0.92
N ASN A 182 13.95 8.84 0.55
CA ASN A 182 14.82 9.92 0.05
C ASN A 182 15.88 10.34 1.07
N GLN A 183 15.50 10.49 2.34
CA GLN A 183 16.42 10.90 3.40
C GLN A 183 17.50 9.86 3.69
N ASN A 184 17.12 8.58 3.72
CA ASN A 184 18.05 7.48 4.01
C ASN A 184 18.74 6.93 2.75
N LYS A 185 18.38 7.42 1.57
CA LYS A 185 18.85 6.93 0.26
C LYS A 185 18.63 5.43 0.11
N VAL A 186 17.44 4.97 0.49
CA VAL A 186 16.99 3.58 0.38
C VAL A 186 15.78 3.56 -0.55
N PRO A 187 15.81 2.80 -1.66
CA PRO A 187 14.67 2.73 -2.56
C PRO A 187 13.45 2.12 -1.87
N VAL A 188 12.30 2.79 -2.03
CA VAL A 188 10.98 2.31 -1.65
C VAL A 188 10.18 1.99 -2.91
N ILE A 189 9.51 0.86 -2.92
CA ILE A 189 8.77 0.40 -4.10
C ILE A 189 7.42 -0.18 -3.69
N SER A 190 6.36 0.19 -4.40
CA SER A 190 5.03 -0.39 -4.21
C SER A 190 4.60 -1.20 -5.43
N GLY A 191 3.96 -2.35 -5.17
CA GLY A 191 3.29 -3.15 -6.20
C GLY A 191 1.94 -2.57 -6.62
N SER A 192 1.33 -1.72 -5.80
CA SER A 192 -0.08 -1.35 -5.94
C SER A 192 -0.44 0.11 -5.62
N ALA A 193 0.54 0.98 -5.35
CA ALA A 193 0.29 2.41 -5.14
C ALA A 193 0.21 3.15 -6.49
N THR A 194 -1.00 3.35 -6.99
CA THR A 194 -1.26 3.79 -8.36
C THR A 194 -1.43 5.30 -8.54
N ALA A 195 -1.57 6.10 -7.46
CA ALA A 195 -1.74 7.56 -7.59
C ALA A 195 -0.63 8.20 -8.45
N ASP A 196 -1.00 9.16 -9.29
CA ASP A 196 -0.10 9.74 -10.28
C ASP A 196 1.13 10.45 -9.66
N ASP A 197 1.01 10.90 -8.42
CA ASP A 197 2.03 11.69 -7.74
C ASP A 197 2.92 10.92 -6.76
N VAL A 198 2.92 9.58 -6.83
CA VAL A 198 3.77 8.75 -5.95
C VAL A 198 5.24 8.72 -6.40
N THR A 199 5.50 8.77 -7.68
CA THR A 199 6.87 8.75 -8.23
C THR A 199 7.34 10.11 -8.70
N VAL A 200 6.40 10.98 -9.15
CA VAL A 200 6.67 12.35 -9.57
C VAL A 200 5.74 13.30 -8.85
N THR A 201 6.23 14.05 -7.88
CA THR A 201 5.44 14.98 -7.07
C THR A 201 5.75 16.42 -7.44
N GLY A 202 4.74 17.21 -7.86
CA GLY A 202 4.93 18.60 -8.26
C GLY A 202 5.92 18.77 -9.43
N GLY A 203 5.96 17.80 -10.34
CA GLY A 203 6.86 17.80 -11.49
C GLY A 203 8.31 17.41 -11.16
N LYS A 204 8.58 16.97 -9.92
CA LYS A 204 9.91 16.48 -9.49
C LYS A 204 9.88 14.99 -9.26
N LEU A 205 10.81 14.29 -9.90
CA LEU A 205 11.04 12.87 -9.68
C LEU A 205 11.44 12.61 -8.22
N GLN A 206 10.84 11.60 -7.62
CA GLN A 206 11.24 11.07 -6.32
C GLN A 206 12.31 10.00 -6.55
N GLU A 207 13.59 10.37 -6.40
CA GLU A 207 14.75 9.56 -6.81
C GLU A 207 14.76 8.14 -6.22
N PHE A 208 14.15 7.97 -5.04
CA PHE A 208 14.12 6.69 -4.34
C PHE A 208 12.72 6.08 -4.26
N ALA A 209 11.74 6.56 -5.05
CA ALA A 209 10.40 6.00 -5.10
C ALA A 209 10.13 5.33 -6.45
N PHE A 210 9.58 4.11 -6.40
CA PHE A 210 9.31 3.26 -7.56
C PHE A 210 7.95 2.58 -7.42
N ARG A 211 7.40 2.12 -8.54
CA ARG A 211 6.25 1.21 -8.55
C ARG A 211 6.36 0.16 -9.65
N THR A 212 5.67 -0.97 -9.47
CA THR A 212 5.52 -2.01 -10.50
C THR A 212 4.10 -2.10 -11.05
N CYS A 213 3.17 -1.29 -10.52
CA CYS A 213 1.81 -1.12 -11.04
C CYS A 213 1.72 0.04 -12.05
N PHE A 214 0.65 0.10 -12.82
CA PHE A 214 0.30 1.26 -13.64
C PHE A 214 -0.18 2.45 -12.79
N SER A 215 -0.41 3.61 -13.43
CA SER A 215 -0.90 4.83 -12.75
C SER A 215 -2.43 4.96 -12.78
N ASP A 216 -2.97 5.84 -11.90
CA ASP A 216 -4.40 6.19 -11.91
C ASP A 216 -4.81 6.91 -13.18
N SER A 217 -3.91 7.72 -13.77
CA SER A 217 -4.16 8.36 -15.06
C SER A 217 -4.33 7.33 -16.17
N TYR A 218 -3.54 6.26 -16.14
CA TYR A 218 -3.67 5.19 -17.11
C TYR A 218 -4.93 4.36 -16.87
N GLN A 219 -5.15 3.81 -15.68
CA GLN A 219 -6.29 2.93 -15.43
C GLN A 219 -7.64 3.66 -15.48
N GLY A 220 -7.72 4.90 -15.01
CA GLY A 220 -8.92 5.73 -15.12
C GLY A 220 -9.25 6.05 -16.57
N GLY A 221 -8.22 6.31 -17.40
CA GLY A 221 -8.37 6.47 -18.85
C GLY A 221 -8.84 5.19 -19.53
N VAL A 222 -8.25 4.04 -19.22
CA VAL A 222 -8.65 2.72 -19.72
C VAL A 222 -10.12 2.45 -19.41
N MET A 223 -10.53 2.61 -18.16
CA MET A 223 -11.93 2.35 -17.78
C MET A 223 -12.92 3.30 -18.47
N ALA A 224 -12.54 4.57 -18.65
CA ALA A 224 -13.35 5.55 -19.36
C ALA A 224 -13.55 5.20 -20.84
N GLN A 225 -12.47 4.84 -21.54
CA GLN A 225 -12.55 4.41 -22.94
C GLN A 225 -13.33 3.10 -23.08
N TYR A 226 -13.08 2.14 -22.20
CA TYR A 226 -13.79 0.86 -22.17
C TYR A 226 -15.31 1.08 -21.97
N ALA A 227 -15.69 1.97 -21.04
CA ALA A 227 -17.09 2.34 -20.82
C ALA A 227 -17.74 2.87 -22.10
N ALA A 228 -17.08 3.79 -22.79
CA ALA A 228 -17.61 4.41 -24.00
C ALA A 228 -17.60 3.45 -25.21
N GLU A 229 -16.50 2.74 -25.46
CA GLU A 229 -16.31 1.94 -26.68
C GLU A 229 -16.90 0.53 -26.58
N LYS A 230 -16.73 -0.14 -25.42
CA LYS A 230 -17.14 -1.53 -25.24
C LYS A 230 -18.52 -1.66 -24.61
N LEU A 231 -18.84 -0.82 -23.63
CA LEU A 231 -20.13 -0.86 -22.96
C LEU A 231 -21.17 0.07 -23.59
N GLY A 232 -20.75 0.94 -24.53
CA GLY A 232 -21.63 1.88 -25.23
C GLY A 232 -22.18 3.00 -24.34
N ALA A 233 -21.58 3.22 -23.17
CA ALA A 233 -22.06 4.18 -22.19
C ALA A 233 -21.93 5.62 -22.71
N LYS A 234 -22.99 6.43 -22.50
CA LYS A 234 -23.04 7.86 -22.81
C LYS A 234 -23.09 8.74 -21.56
N THR A 235 -23.60 8.18 -20.47
CA THR A 235 -23.81 8.89 -19.22
C THR A 235 -23.22 8.10 -18.06
N ALA A 236 -22.55 8.80 -17.15
CA ALA A 236 -21.93 8.22 -15.96
C ALA A 236 -22.28 9.01 -14.71
N VAL A 237 -22.44 8.30 -13.60
CA VAL A 237 -22.34 8.86 -12.25
C VAL A 237 -21.00 8.42 -11.67
N ILE A 238 -20.32 9.32 -10.97
CA ILE A 238 -19.13 9.02 -10.19
C ILE A 238 -19.50 9.09 -8.71
N MET A 239 -19.17 8.05 -7.93
CA MET A 239 -19.32 8.04 -6.48
C MET A 239 -17.99 7.61 -5.86
N GLY A 240 -17.17 8.56 -5.36
CA GLY A 240 -15.78 8.33 -4.99
C GLY A 240 -15.46 8.67 -3.54
N ASP A 241 -14.42 8.02 -3.00
CA ASP A 241 -13.86 8.33 -1.69
C ASP A 241 -13.09 9.66 -1.74
N THR A 242 -13.65 10.68 -1.08
CA THR A 242 -13.07 12.03 -1.02
C THR A 242 -11.90 12.15 -0.04
N SER A 243 -11.63 11.13 0.76
CA SER A 243 -10.48 11.07 1.67
C SER A 243 -9.25 10.39 1.04
N SER A 244 -9.42 9.62 -0.05
CA SER A 244 -8.38 8.84 -0.71
C SER A 244 -7.78 9.58 -1.92
N ASP A 245 -6.44 9.68 -1.97
CA ASP A 245 -5.73 10.24 -3.13
C ASP A 245 -5.88 9.36 -4.37
N TYR A 246 -5.89 8.02 -4.19
CA TYR A 246 -6.19 7.03 -5.22
C TYR A 246 -7.56 7.27 -5.85
N ALA A 247 -8.61 7.34 -5.03
CA ALA A 247 -9.97 7.52 -5.55
C ALA A 247 -10.17 8.88 -6.26
N LYS A 248 -9.56 9.94 -5.73
CA LYS A 248 -9.56 11.27 -6.39
C LYS A 248 -8.85 11.25 -7.74
N GLY A 249 -7.69 10.59 -7.83
CA GLY A 249 -6.95 10.42 -9.07
C GLY A 249 -7.78 9.68 -10.12
N LEU A 250 -8.36 8.57 -9.76
CA LEU A 250 -9.24 7.77 -10.59
C LEU A 250 -10.48 8.55 -11.07
N ALA A 251 -11.20 9.20 -10.13
CA ALA A 251 -12.40 9.99 -10.47
C ALA A 251 -12.10 11.08 -11.50
N LYS A 252 -11.01 11.82 -11.28
CA LYS A 252 -10.54 12.87 -12.18
C LYS A 252 -10.22 12.31 -13.57
N ASN A 253 -9.39 11.28 -13.63
CA ASN A 253 -8.89 10.73 -14.90
C ASN A 253 -10.03 10.02 -15.68
N PHE A 254 -10.94 9.31 -14.99
CA PHE A 254 -12.13 8.75 -15.61
C PHE A 254 -13.00 9.86 -16.23
N LYS A 255 -13.35 10.90 -15.45
CA LYS A 255 -14.18 12.02 -15.90
C LYS A 255 -13.61 12.69 -17.15
N GLU A 256 -12.32 13.03 -17.12
CA GLU A 256 -11.65 13.70 -18.23
C GLU A 256 -11.65 12.85 -19.50
N ASN A 257 -11.30 11.57 -19.40
CA ASN A 257 -11.22 10.69 -20.55
C ASN A 257 -12.60 10.24 -21.04
N PHE A 258 -13.59 10.02 -20.16
CA PHE A 258 -14.97 9.71 -20.55
C PHE A 258 -15.58 10.87 -21.32
N THR A 259 -15.34 12.11 -20.90
CA THR A 259 -15.80 13.31 -21.61
C THR A 259 -15.12 13.44 -22.98
N LYS A 260 -13.81 13.21 -23.07
CA LYS A 260 -13.07 13.19 -24.35
C LYS A 260 -13.60 12.12 -25.31
N SER A 261 -14.09 11.00 -24.77
CA SER A 261 -14.70 9.91 -25.54
C SER A 261 -16.19 10.18 -25.90
N GLY A 262 -16.70 11.39 -25.65
CA GLY A 262 -18.06 11.81 -25.99
C GLY A 262 -19.12 11.43 -24.94
N GLY A 263 -18.74 10.96 -23.77
CA GLY A 263 -19.62 10.72 -22.63
C GLY A 263 -19.85 11.96 -21.78
N SER A 264 -20.80 11.90 -20.86
CA SER A 264 -21.04 12.97 -19.88
C SER A 264 -21.19 12.40 -18.46
N VAL A 265 -20.61 13.10 -17.48
CA VAL A 265 -20.81 12.79 -16.05
C VAL A 265 -21.99 13.61 -15.57
N VAL A 266 -23.11 12.93 -15.25
CA VAL A 266 -24.40 13.56 -14.90
C VAL A 266 -24.53 13.84 -13.41
N ALA A 267 -23.71 13.19 -12.57
CA ALA A 267 -23.57 13.49 -11.13
C ALA A 267 -22.23 13.02 -10.59
N GLU A 268 -21.77 13.71 -9.56
CA GLU A 268 -20.62 13.33 -8.75
C GLU A 268 -21.04 13.37 -7.29
N GLU A 269 -20.84 12.25 -6.59
CA GLU A 269 -21.15 12.08 -5.18
C GLU A 269 -19.90 11.61 -4.46
N GLY A 270 -19.80 11.92 -3.15
CA GLY A 270 -18.66 11.58 -2.35
C GLY A 270 -19.03 10.80 -1.09
N TYR A 271 -18.07 10.02 -0.62
CA TYR A 271 -18.08 9.39 0.69
C TYR A 271 -16.69 9.53 1.32
N VAL A 272 -16.51 9.08 2.55
CA VAL A 272 -15.22 9.01 3.21
C VAL A 272 -14.94 7.60 3.71
N ALA A 273 -13.66 7.25 3.82
CA ALA A 273 -13.24 5.96 4.35
C ALA A 273 -13.87 5.69 5.73
N GLY A 274 -14.41 4.49 5.92
CA GLY A 274 -15.11 4.06 7.12
C GLY A 274 -16.63 4.28 7.11
N ASP A 275 -17.19 4.94 6.09
CA ASP A 275 -18.64 5.02 5.93
C ASP A 275 -19.23 3.63 5.65
N THR A 276 -20.42 3.37 6.20
CA THR A 276 -21.10 2.07 6.06
C THR A 276 -22.54 2.17 5.54
N ASP A 277 -23.14 3.35 5.54
CA ASP A 277 -24.50 3.59 5.02
C ASP A 277 -24.45 4.64 3.89
N PHE A 278 -24.77 4.19 2.70
CA PHE A 278 -24.73 4.97 1.46
C PHE A 278 -26.12 5.22 0.87
N LYS A 279 -27.20 4.80 1.57
CA LYS A 279 -28.58 4.81 1.02
C LYS A 279 -29.05 6.21 0.67
N ALA A 280 -28.68 7.22 1.46
CA ALA A 280 -29.05 8.61 1.17
C ALA A 280 -28.41 9.09 -0.13
N THR A 281 -27.10 8.92 -0.27
CA THR A 281 -26.35 9.27 -1.49
C THR A 281 -26.84 8.50 -2.71
N LEU A 282 -27.05 7.18 -2.57
CA LEU A 282 -27.58 6.33 -3.63
C LEU A 282 -29.03 6.72 -4.04
N THR A 283 -29.86 7.18 -3.10
CA THR A 283 -31.19 7.69 -3.40
C THR A 283 -31.14 8.97 -4.21
N ASN A 284 -30.18 9.86 -3.97
CA ASN A 284 -29.99 11.09 -4.75
C ASN A 284 -29.66 10.81 -6.22
N ILE A 285 -28.94 9.73 -6.50
CA ILE A 285 -28.57 9.36 -7.88
C ILE A 285 -29.58 8.45 -8.58
N LYS A 286 -30.37 7.67 -7.82
CA LYS A 286 -31.33 6.70 -8.38
C LYS A 286 -32.32 7.30 -9.38
N GLY A 287 -32.72 8.55 -9.16
CA GLY A 287 -33.66 9.26 -10.05
C GLY A 287 -33.01 9.84 -11.31
N LYS A 288 -31.69 9.69 -11.49
CA LYS A 288 -30.96 10.18 -12.65
C LYS A 288 -30.88 9.08 -13.70
N ASP A 289 -30.89 9.47 -14.97
CA ASP A 289 -30.68 8.55 -16.09
C ASP A 289 -29.19 8.45 -16.39
N PHE A 290 -28.59 7.28 -16.12
CA PHE A 290 -27.18 7.01 -16.36
C PHE A 290 -26.92 5.54 -16.72
N ASP A 291 -25.94 5.33 -17.60
CA ASP A 291 -25.58 4.00 -18.11
C ASP A 291 -24.64 3.25 -17.16
N VAL A 292 -23.73 3.99 -16.49
CA VAL A 292 -22.69 3.41 -15.65
C VAL A 292 -22.54 4.18 -14.34
N LEU A 293 -22.25 3.45 -13.26
CA LEU A 293 -21.85 3.97 -11.96
C LEU A 293 -20.37 3.66 -11.74
N TYR A 294 -19.49 4.67 -11.82
CA TYR A 294 -18.07 4.53 -11.51
C TYR A 294 -17.81 4.79 -10.03
N ILE A 295 -17.23 3.79 -9.33
CA ILE A 295 -17.00 3.83 -7.89
C ILE A 295 -15.50 3.71 -7.61
N PRO A 296 -14.71 4.78 -7.76
CA PRO A 296 -13.30 4.74 -7.37
C PRO A 296 -13.17 4.66 -5.84
N GLY A 297 -12.55 3.57 -5.35
CA GLY A 297 -12.43 3.30 -3.92
C GLY A 297 -11.90 1.92 -3.62
N TYR A 298 -11.80 1.60 -2.34
CA TYR A 298 -11.32 0.31 -1.84
C TYR A 298 -12.49 -0.63 -1.52
N TYR A 299 -12.20 -1.93 -1.50
CA TYR A 299 -13.22 -2.99 -1.36
C TYR A 299 -14.18 -2.83 -0.18
N GLN A 300 -13.75 -2.20 0.93
CA GLN A 300 -14.55 -2.08 2.14
C GLN A 300 -15.83 -1.29 1.91
N GLU A 301 -15.70 -0.07 1.43
CA GLU A 301 -16.84 0.81 1.14
C GLU A 301 -17.51 0.40 -0.15
N VAL A 302 -16.72 0.08 -1.19
CA VAL A 302 -17.23 -0.29 -2.52
C VAL A 302 -18.17 -1.50 -2.44
N GLY A 303 -17.80 -2.55 -1.68
CA GLY A 303 -18.65 -3.72 -1.50
C GLY A 303 -20.02 -3.38 -0.90
N LEU A 304 -20.04 -2.50 0.10
CA LEU A 304 -21.25 -2.02 0.73
C LEU A 304 -22.08 -1.10 -0.20
N ILE A 305 -21.40 -0.23 -0.97
CA ILE A 305 -22.05 0.64 -1.97
C ILE A 305 -22.74 -0.21 -3.04
N ILE A 306 -22.03 -1.20 -3.59
CA ILE A 306 -22.60 -2.10 -4.61
C ILE A 306 -23.83 -2.83 -4.08
N LYS A 307 -23.73 -3.41 -2.87
CA LYS A 307 -24.85 -4.09 -2.22
C LYS A 307 -26.06 -3.16 -2.08
N GLN A 308 -25.86 -1.99 -1.47
CA GLN A 308 -26.94 -1.04 -1.22
C GLN A 308 -27.51 -0.43 -2.51
N ALA A 309 -26.68 -0.25 -3.54
CA ALA A 309 -27.14 0.19 -4.86
C ALA A 309 -28.13 -0.83 -5.46
N ARG A 310 -27.77 -2.12 -5.44
CA ARG A 310 -28.64 -3.21 -5.93
C ARG A 310 -29.90 -3.37 -5.08
N GLU A 311 -29.80 -3.25 -3.75
CA GLU A 311 -30.97 -3.23 -2.84
C GLU A 311 -31.95 -2.09 -3.16
N LEU A 312 -31.45 -0.95 -3.60
CA LEU A 312 -32.25 0.19 -4.02
C LEU A 312 -32.74 0.08 -5.47
N GLY A 313 -32.41 -0.97 -6.23
CA GLY A 313 -32.81 -1.18 -7.63
C GLY A 313 -32.03 -0.28 -8.60
N ILE A 314 -30.77 0.03 -8.33
CA ILE A 314 -29.84 0.65 -9.28
C ILE A 314 -29.16 -0.49 -10.05
N ASP A 315 -29.65 -0.75 -11.28
CA ASP A 315 -29.20 -1.86 -12.14
C ASP A 315 -28.13 -1.45 -13.17
N ALA A 316 -27.70 -0.19 -13.16
CA ALA A 316 -26.61 0.31 -14.01
C ALA A 316 -25.36 -0.54 -13.88
N LYS A 317 -24.55 -0.62 -14.96
CA LYS A 317 -23.24 -1.29 -14.89
C LYS A 317 -22.35 -0.56 -13.90
N ILE A 318 -21.66 -1.33 -13.06
CA ILE A 318 -20.73 -0.78 -12.06
C ILE A 318 -19.31 -0.89 -12.58
N LEU A 319 -18.58 0.20 -12.48
CA LEU A 319 -17.20 0.29 -12.92
C LEU A 319 -16.29 0.66 -11.74
N GLY A 320 -15.07 0.11 -11.71
CA GLY A 320 -14.08 0.40 -10.68
C GLY A 320 -12.64 0.35 -11.18
N GLY A 321 -11.73 0.57 -10.25
CA GLY A 321 -10.30 0.40 -10.41
C GLY A 321 -9.81 -0.94 -9.83
N ASP A 322 -8.49 -1.12 -9.81
CA ASP A 322 -7.80 -2.30 -9.31
C ASP A 322 -8.10 -2.61 -7.82
N GLY A 323 -8.53 -1.62 -7.05
CA GLY A 323 -9.01 -1.79 -5.68
C GLY A 323 -10.25 -2.69 -5.51
N PHE A 324 -10.88 -3.12 -6.61
CA PHE A 324 -11.97 -4.11 -6.55
C PHE A 324 -11.47 -5.56 -6.43
N ASP A 325 -10.22 -5.81 -6.80
CA ASP A 325 -9.69 -7.18 -6.83
C ASP A 325 -9.36 -7.69 -5.42
N SER A 326 -10.40 -8.06 -4.68
CA SER A 326 -10.31 -8.58 -3.32
C SER A 326 -11.43 -9.58 -3.06
N PRO A 327 -11.16 -10.74 -2.45
CA PRO A 327 -12.20 -11.67 -2.03
C PRO A 327 -13.17 -11.04 -1.03
N THR A 328 -12.74 -10.04 -0.26
CA THR A 328 -13.60 -9.30 0.67
C THR A 328 -14.68 -8.50 -0.05
N LEU A 329 -14.46 -8.10 -1.32
CA LEU A 329 -15.52 -7.48 -2.13
C LEU A 329 -16.74 -8.41 -2.25
N LEU A 330 -16.51 -9.70 -2.54
CA LEU A 330 -17.57 -10.71 -2.63
C LEU A 330 -18.26 -10.94 -1.28
N GLU A 331 -17.50 -10.97 -0.20
CA GLU A 331 -18.04 -11.15 1.16
C GLU A 331 -18.98 -10.00 1.55
N LEU A 332 -18.63 -8.76 1.22
CA LEU A 332 -19.38 -7.55 1.57
C LEU A 332 -20.58 -7.32 0.65
N ALA A 333 -20.38 -7.42 -0.65
CA ALA A 333 -21.45 -7.17 -1.63
C ALA A 333 -22.45 -8.33 -1.75
N GLY A 334 -21.95 -9.57 -1.64
CA GLY A 334 -22.68 -10.78 -1.97
C GLY A 334 -22.70 -11.08 -3.47
N ALA A 335 -22.69 -12.36 -3.83
CA ALA A 335 -22.55 -12.83 -5.22
C ALA A 335 -23.58 -12.20 -6.18
N SER A 336 -24.86 -12.16 -5.78
CA SER A 336 -25.95 -11.65 -6.63
C SER A 336 -25.81 -10.16 -6.96
N ALA A 337 -25.15 -9.36 -6.12
CA ALA A 337 -24.93 -7.94 -6.37
C ALA A 337 -23.77 -7.69 -7.35
N LEU A 338 -22.86 -8.66 -7.49
CA LEU A 338 -21.67 -8.57 -8.32
C LEU A 338 -21.90 -9.12 -9.74
N ASN A 339 -23.00 -8.68 -10.36
CA ASN A 339 -23.30 -8.89 -11.78
C ASN A 339 -23.19 -7.55 -12.50
N ASN A 340 -22.70 -7.54 -13.74
CA ASN A 340 -22.43 -6.33 -14.51
C ASN A 340 -21.47 -5.36 -13.78
N VAL A 341 -20.44 -5.91 -13.14
CA VAL A 341 -19.35 -5.18 -12.48
C VAL A 341 -18.09 -5.36 -13.30
N TYR A 342 -17.39 -4.26 -13.59
CA TYR A 342 -16.18 -4.21 -14.39
C TYR A 342 -15.12 -3.42 -13.66
N PHE A 343 -13.87 -3.88 -13.69
CA PHE A 343 -12.76 -3.14 -13.06
C PHE A 343 -11.45 -3.38 -13.79
N THR A 344 -10.52 -2.46 -13.65
CA THR A 344 -9.14 -2.63 -14.13
C THR A 344 -8.37 -3.54 -13.18
N SER A 345 -7.57 -4.43 -13.74
CA SER A 345 -6.69 -5.33 -12.98
C SER A 345 -5.33 -5.44 -13.67
N HIS A 346 -4.35 -5.98 -12.96
CA HIS A 346 -3.01 -6.22 -13.47
C HIS A 346 -2.84 -7.60 -14.09
N TYR A 347 -3.76 -8.51 -13.84
CA TYR A 347 -3.78 -9.84 -14.41
C TYR A 347 -5.19 -10.45 -14.34
N SER A 348 -5.36 -11.58 -15.00
CA SER A 348 -6.54 -12.44 -14.79
C SER A 348 -6.13 -13.91 -14.82
N ALA A 349 -6.68 -14.69 -13.90
CA ALA A 349 -6.53 -16.15 -13.88
C ALA A 349 -7.10 -16.83 -15.14
N LEU A 350 -7.95 -16.12 -15.93
CA LEU A 350 -8.51 -16.58 -17.19
C LEU A 350 -7.50 -16.55 -18.36
N ASP A 351 -6.34 -15.89 -18.20
CA ASP A 351 -5.26 -15.93 -19.19
C ASP A 351 -4.49 -17.26 -19.12
N THR A 352 -5.00 -18.26 -19.81
CA THR A 352 -4.37 -19.58 -19.89
C THR A 352 -3.20 -19.65 -20.90
N SER A 353 -2.95 -18.59 -21.65
CA SER A 353 -1.87 -18.52 -22.62
C SER A 353 -0.52 -18.17 -21.98
N ASN A 354 -0.53 -17.49 -20.84
CA ASN A 354 0.65 -17.13 -20.09
C ASN A 354 1.07 -18.27 -19.13
N THR A 355 1.99 -19.11 -19.58
CA THR A 355 2.48 -20.27 -18.79
C THR A 355 3.10 -19.86 -17.48
N LYS A 356 3.86 -18.76 -17.43
CA LYS A 356 4.49 -18.23 -16.21
C LYS A 356 3.45 -17.84 -15.17
N LEU A 357 2.35 -17.22 -15.62
CA LEU A 357 1.22 -16.88 -14.77
C LEU A 357 0.52 -18.15 -14.23
N GLN A 358 0.29 -19.14 -15.10
CA GLN A 358 -0.34 -20.40 -14.69
C GLN A 358 0.53 -21.19 -13.69
N ASP A 359 1.85 -21.18 -13.86
CA ASP A 359 2.79 -21.78 -12.90
C ASP A 359 2.76 -21.05 -11.55
N PHE A 360 2.71 -19.71 -11.55
CA PHE A 360 2.53 -18.92 -10.34
C PHE A 360 1.23 -19.25 -9.63
N ILE A 361 0.09 -19.25 -10.34
CA ILE A 361 -1.23 -19.58 -9.76
C ILE A 361 -1.19 -20.94 -9.09
N LYS A 362 -0.65 -21.95 -9.79
CA LYS A 362 -0.52 -23.30 -9.26
C LYS A 362 0.36 -23.34 -8.01
N THR A 363 1.55 -22.75 -8.07
CA THR A 363 2.50 -22.76 -6.95
C THR A 363 1.96 -22.02 -5.74
N TYR A 364 1.28 -20.88 -5.97
CA TYR A 364 0.63 -20.12 -4.91
C TYR A 364 -0.47 -20.95 -4.24
N LYS A 365 -1.35 -21.56 -5.03
CA LYS A 365 -2.44 -22.40 -4.54
C LYS A 365 -1.94 -23.64 -3.77
N ASP A 366 -0.88 -24.28 -4.25
CA ASP A 366 -0.27 -25.43 -3.59
C ASP A 366 0.32 -25.03 -2.22
N LYS A 367 0.84 -23.81 -2.07
CA LYS A 367 1.46 -23.31 -0.84
C LYS A 367 0.45 -22.74 0.16
N PHE A 368 -0.50 -21.93 -0.30
CA PHE A 368 -1.41 -21.17 0.57
C PHE A 368 -2.82 -21.75 0.64
N GLY A 369 -3.20 -22.68 -0.27
CA GLY A 369 -4.49 -23.36 -0.27
C GLY A 369 -5.64 -22.56 -0.87
N GLU A 370 -5.37 -21.41 -1.48
CA GLU A 370 -6.34 -20.50 -2.11
C GLU A 370 -5.83 -19.97 -3.45
N ASP A 371 -6.73 -19.48 -4.29
CA ASP A 371 -6.36 -18.86 -5.55
C ASP A 371 -5.80 -17.44 -5.31
N PRO A 372 -4.71 -17.04 -6.02
CA PRO A 372 -4.15 -15.70 -5.85
C PRO A 372 -5.03 -14.62 -6.48
N SER A 373 -4.98 -13.41 -5.91
CA SER A 373 -5.47 -12.16 -6.48
C SER A 373 -4.37 -11.41 -7.25
N SER A 374 -4.72 -10.30 -7.89
CA SER A 374 -3.71 -9.43 -8.51
C SER A 374 -2.70 -8.88 -7.48
N PHE A 375 -3.12 -8.64 -6.25
CA PHE A 375 -2.22 -8.14 -5.20
C PHE A 375 -1.15 -9.17 -4.80
N ASN A 376 -1.48 -10.47 -4.81
CA ASN A 376 -0.48 -11.52 -4.62
C ASN A 376 0.53 -11.55 -5.78
N ALA A 377 0.03 -11.46 -7.01
CA ALA A 377 0.86 -11.42 -8.21
C ALA A 377 1.75 -10.17 -8.26
N LEU A 378 1.24 -9.00 -7.87
CA LEU A 378 2.00 -7.76 -7.77
C LEU A 378 3.09 -7.82 -6.70
N GLY A 379 2.78 -8.38 -5.53
CA GLY A 379 3.78 -8.60 -4.48
C GLY A 379 4.90 -9.53 -4.94
N TYR A 380 4.55 -10.61 -5.63
CA TYR A 380 5.49 -11.57 -6.22
C TYR A 380 6.41 -10.89 -7.24
N ASP A 381 5.83 -10.20 -8.23
CA ASP A 381 6.60 -9.48 -9.26
C ASP A 381 7.49 -8.39 -8.65
N THR A 382 6.98 -7.66 -7.65
CA THR A 382 7.77 -6.59 -7.00
C THR A 382 8.99 -7.16 -6.28
N ALA A 383 8.88 -8.31 -5.63
CA ALA A 383 10.01 -8.97 -4.98
C ALA A 383 11.05 -9.46 -6.00
N TYR A 384 10.61 -10.06 -7.10
CA TYR A 384 11.51 -10.45 -8.20
C TYR A 384 12.18 -9.24 -8.87
N PHE A 385 11.45 -8.14 -9.07
CA PHE A 385 12.00 -6.91 -9.61
C PHE A 385 13.08 -6.31 -8.69
N VAL A 386 12.83 -6.26 -7.39
CA VAL A 386 13.81 -5.82 -6.40
C VAL A 386 15.05 -6.72 -6.41
N ALA A 387 14.86 -8.05 -6.44
CA ALA A 387 15.95 -9.01 -6.47
C ALA A 387 16.80 -8.86 -7.75
N LYS A 388 16.14 -8.67 -8.92
CA LYS A 388 16.83 -8.39 -10.20
C LYS A 388 17.67 -7.12 -10.08
N ALA A 389 17.09 -6.01 -9.59
CA ALA A 389 17.79 -4.74 -9.45
C ALA A 389 18.99 -4.84 -8.50
N ILE A 390 18.85 -5.57 -7.38
CA ILE A 390 19.96 -5.84 -6.46
C ILE A 390 21.06 -6.67 -7.14
N GLY A 391 20.67 -7.66 -7.96
CA GLY A 391 21.61 -8.50 -8.72
C GLY A 391 22.42 -7.75 -9.78
N GLU A 392 21.84 -6.70 -10.36
CA GLU A 392 22.42 -5.86 -11.41
C GLU A 392 23.10 -4.59 -10.88
N ALA A 393 22.89 -4.25 -9.59
CA ALA A 393 23.48 -3.08 -8.98
C ALA A 393 25.02 -3.20 -8.92
N LYS A 394 25.73 -2.13 -9.28
CA LYS A 394 27.20 -2.05 -9.26
C LYS A 394 27.77 -2.24 -7.84
N GLU A 395 27.00 -1.83 -6.84
CA GLU A 395 27.30 -1.92 -5.41
C GLU A 395 26.06 -2.30 -4.63
N LEU A 396 26.22 -3.03 -3.53
CA LEU A 396 25.11 -3.38 -2.65
C LEU A 396 24.78 -2.24 -1.69
N ASN A 397 24.30 -1.13 -2.23
CA ASN A 397 23.81 0.03 -1.47
C ASN A 397 22.56 0.63 -2.11
N GLY A 398 21.82 1.43 -1.34
CA GLY A 398 20.56 2.01 -1.79
C GLY A 398 20.65 2.82 -3.10
N PRO A 399 21.62 3.75 -3.27
CA PRO A 399 21.77 4.51 -4.51
C PRO A 399 22.02 3.66 -5.75
N ALA A 400 22.89 2.65 -5.68
CA ALA A 400 23.18 1.78 -6.80
C ALA A 400 21.97 0.88 -7.14
N ILE A 401 21.22 0.44 -6.14
CA ILE A 401 19.98 -0.33 -6.35
C ILE A 401 18.91 0.56 -7.00
N ALA A 402 18.76 1.82 -6.55
CA ALA A 402 17.84 2.77 -7.16
C ALA A 402 18.20 3.07 -8.62
N GLU A 403 19.52 3.22 -8.94
CA GLU A 403 20.00 3.36 -10.33
C GLU A 403 19.64 2.15 -11.18
N ALA A 404 19.83 0.94 -10.63
CA ALA A 404 19.47 -0.29 -11.32
C ALA A 404 17.96 -0.42 -11.56
N MET A 405 17.13 -0.08 -10.57
CA MET A 405 15.66 -0.03 -10.71
C MET A 405 15.23 0.95 -11.81
N ALA A 406 15.76 2.18 -11.78
CA ALA A 406 15.40 3.23 -12.74
C ALA A 406 15.74 2.86 -14.19
N ASN A 407 16.82 2.11 -14.41
CA ASN A 407 17.27 1.70 -15.74
C ASN A 407 16.88 0.28 -16.14
N ALA A 408 16.03 -0.38 -15.33
CA ALA A 408 15.63 -1.76 -15.59
C ALA A 408 14.86 -1.91 -16.91
N LYS A 409 15.28 -2.90 -17.72
CA LYS A 409 14.68 -3.23 -19.00
C LYS A 409 14.30 -4.71 -19.05
N GLY A 410 13.26 -5.00 -19.84
CA GLY A 410 12.83 -6.35 -20.12
C GLY A 410 12.50 -7.17 -18.86
N PHE A 411 11.91 -6.55 -17.85
CA PHE A 411 11.41 -7.32 -16.70
C PHE A 411 10.19 -8.14 -17.15
N GLU A 412 10.23 -9.43 -16.91
CA GLU A 412 9.16 -10.36 -17.24
C GLU A 412 8.50 -10.86 -15.97
N GLY A 413 7.38 -10.26 -15.59
CA GLY A 413 6.57 -10.64 -14.45
C GLY A 413 5.39 -11.52 -14.81
N VAL A 414 4.68 -12.02 -13.79
CA VAL A 414 3.41 -12.74 -13.95
C VAL A 414 2.26 -11.78 -14.21
N THR A 415 2.43 -10.50 -13.85
CA THR A 415 1.49 -9.41 -14.15
C THR A 415 1.85 -8.66 -15.45
N GLY A 416 2.66 -9.28 -16.32
CA GLY A 416 3.11 -8.74 -17.58
C GLY A 416 4.57 -8.27 -17.57
N SER A 417 5.09 -8.02 -18.77
CA SER A 417 6.46 -7.54 -18.96
C SER A 417 6.48 -6.02 -19.06
N PHE A 418 7.56 -5.40 -18.57
CA PHE A 418 7.71 -3.95 -18.67
C PHE A 418 9.18 -3.50 -18.70
N ASP A 419 9.36 -2.30 -19.21
CA ASP A 419 10.52 -1.45 -19.00
C ASP A 419 10.17 -0.40 -17.93
N MET A 420 11.12 -0.09 -17.08
CA MET A 420 11.00 1.06 -16.19
C MET A 420 11.32 2.35 -16.97
N ASP A 421 10.47 3.37 -16.85
CA ASP A 421 10.79 4.70 -17.37
C ASP A 421 11.71 5.43 -16.37
N PRO A 422 12.96 5.75 -16.73
CA PRO A 422 13.88 6.41 -15.81
C PRO A 422 13.52 7.87 -15.48
N LYS A 423 12.54 8.45 -16.18
CA LYS A 423 12.09 9.81 -15.94
C LYS A 423 10.93 9.89 -14.93
N THR A 424 10.18 8.81 -14.82
CA THR A 424 8.98 8.76 -13.97
C THR A 424 9.04 7.66 -12.91
N HIS A 425 9.92 6.67 -13.07
CA HIS A 425 9.96 5.44 -12.25
C HIS A 425 8.65 4.65 -12.29
N ASP A 426 7.92 4.76 -13.41
CA ASP A 426 6.71 4.02 -13.72
C ASP A 426 6.99 2.92 -14.73
N PRO A 427 6.37 1.74 -14.60
CA PRO A 427 6.43 0.71 -15.62
C PRO A 427 5.48 1.05 -16.78
N ILE A 428 5.89 0.71 -18.00
CA ILE A 428 5.01 0.77 -19.16
C ILE A 428 4.29 -0.58 -19.26
N LYS A 429 3.05 -0.65 -18.77
CA LYS A 429 2.23 -1.87 -18.68
C LYS A 429 0.86 -1.68 -19.32
N THR A 430 0.27 -2.80 -19.77
CA THR A 430 -1.11 -2.87 -20.25
C THR A 430 -2.04 -3.29 -19.09
N ALA A 431 -3.22 -2.70 -19.01
CA ALA A 431 -4.24 -3.13 -18.06
C ALA A 431 -5.09 -4.28 -18.62
N VAL A 432 -5.67 -5.05 -17.72
CA VAL A 432 -6.74 -6.01 -18.02
C VAL A 432 -8.04 -5.44 -17.47
N VAL A 433 -9.11 -5.45 -18.26
CA VAL A 433 -10.46 -5.17 -17.77
C VAL A 433 -11.15 -6.49 -17.49
N VAL A 434 -11.52 -6.68 -16.24
CA VAL A 434 -12.20 -7.87 -15.73
C VAL A 434 -13.67 -7.59 -15.58
N SER A 435 -14.54 -8.54 -15.96
CA SER A 435 -15.97 -8.52 -15.62
C SER A 435 -16.31 -9.60 -14.60
N LEU A 436 -17.29 -9.30 -13.73
CA LEU A 436 -17.82 -10.26 -12.76
C LEU A 436 -19.22 -10.73 -13.13
N LYS A 437 -19.46 -12.01 -12.88
CA LYS A 437 -20.78 -12.66 -12.88
C LYS A 437 -20.90 -13.51 -11.62
N ASP A 438 -21.94 -13.26 -10.86
CA ASP A 438 -22.18 -13.93 -9.58
C ASP A 438 -20.94 -13.89 -8.64
N GLY A 439 -20.18 -12.78 -8.71
CA GLY A 439 -19.00 -12.52 -7.88
C GLY A 439 -17.71 -13.21 -8.31
N VAL A 440 -17.72 -13.93 -9.44
CA VAL A 440 -16.51 -14.55 -10.01
C VAL A 440 -16.13 -13.88 -11.33
N GLN A 441 -14.86 -13.97 -11.70
CA GLN A 441 -14.39 -13.46 -13.00
C GLN A 441 -15.08 -14.25 -14.14
N ASP A 442 -15.84 -13.54 -14.99
CA ASP A 442 -16.55 -14.08 -16.14
C ASP A 442 -15.76 -13.86 -17.45
N SER A 443 -15.12 -12.70 -17.56
CA SER A 443 -14.25 -12.38 -18.70
C SER A 443 -13.10 -11.48 -18.27
N ALA A 444 -12.06 -11.48 -19.10
CA ALA A 444 -10.90 -10.61 -18.95
C ALA A 444 -10.39 -10.22 -20.34
N GLU A 445 -10.19 -8.93 -20.57
CA GLU A 445 -9.71 -8.39 -21.84
C GLU A 445 -8.52 -7.46 -21.59
N ALA A 446 -7.37 -7.73 -22.23
CA ALA A 446 -6.27 -6.78 -22.25
C ALA A 446 -6.71 -5.52 -23.01
N TYR A 447 -6.60 -4.37 -22.38
CA TYR A 447 -7.05 -3.10 -22.94
C TYR A 447 -6.01 -2.01 -22.73
N ALA A 448 -5.52 -1.45 -23.83
CA ALA A 448 -4.57 -0.36 -23.81
C ALA A 448 -5.27 0.98 -24.06
N LEU A 449 -4.85 2.01 -23.34
CA LEU A 449 -5.28 3.38 -23.59
C LEU A 449 -4.75 3.83 -24.97
N LYS A 450 -5.64 4.39 -25.80
CA LYS A 450 -5.30 4.87 -27.16
C LYS A 450 -4.90 6.34 -27.15
#